data_77eb4c4939e2a0d1a18c4cf62580b2d2
#
_entry.id   77eb4c4939e2a0d1a18c4cf62580b2d2
#
_cell.length_a   1.000
_cell.length_b   1.000
_cell.length_c   1.000
_cell.angle_alpha   90.00
_cell.angle_beta   90.00
_cell.angle_gamma   90.00
#
_symmetry.space_group_name_H-M   'P 1'
#
loop_
_entity.id
_entity.type
_entity.pdbx_description
1 polymer ?
#
loop_
_entity_poly.entity_id
_entity_poly.type
_entity_poly.pdbx_seq_one_letter_code
_entity_poly.pdbx_strand_id
1 'polypeptide(L)'
;EFGDVASGETIAGSVPYLVVLNDGLPEGSNLDLIVTFTDNEGGNSSGILDIVAHGNSLSASDVDVLGSASDVLTPGESSYVKIELNNIGSTNAVSVSGTITCASPFIEILDDSGTWTSINSGGSSFNGNDYFEVSALDVTIPGAIAHLIVSIETEDGYSSNSIIELQIGQPTVNDPVGPDSYGYYIYDNEDIDYVLAPTYNWVEIDAREGGPGTHLNSLTDNGNNQDDVETISLPFTFKFYGQEYEEISICSNGWIAMGETDLESFRNYQIPGVGGPRKMIAVFWDDLKLSNGGRVYTWHDQIEKKFYIEWSEVRTYQNNSLETFQAVLYDPSYYITPTGDGEILLQYKEFNNTSYGSYSWDQIHGLYCSVGIEDHTMTRGLQYTFNDTYHPAAMELSDDTALLITTRGSDMRLEGDLNYDEVIDIYDLMLLVDFNLGYEGQVNPFFGDINGDGMVNVMDLISLIQMIMGYNQE
;
A
#
# COMPACT_ATOMS: atom_id res chain seq x y z
N GLU A 1 -51.76 -32.58 11.83
CA GLU A 1 -53.16 -32.55 11.40
C GLU A 1 -53.86 -31.37 12.07
N PHE A 2 -54.78 -30.72 11.35
CA PHE A 2 -55.44 -29.52 11.85
C PHE A 2 -56.91 -29.76 12.21
N GLY A 3 -57.53 -30.86 11.93
CA GLY A 3 -58.95 -31.08 12.09
C GLY A 3 -59.80 -30.19 11.17
N ASP A 4 -61.12 -30.11 11.43
CA ASP A 4 -62.04 -29.27 10.62
C ASP A 4 -61.86 -27.79 11.00
N VAL A 5 -61.60 -26.92 10.01
CA VAL A 5 -61.48 -25.47 10.16
C VAL A 5 -62.69 -24.79 9.54
N ALA A 6 -63.51 -24.15 10.36
CA ALA A 6 -64.68 -23.41 9.86
C ALA A 6 -64.27 -22.13 9.16
N SER A 7 -65.11 -21.64 8.23
CA SER A 7 -64.83 -20.41 7.47
C SER A 7 -64.62 -19.22 8.39
N GLY A 8 -63.45 -18.57 8.28
CA GLY A 8 -63.03 -17.42 9.10
C GLY A 8 -62.41 -17.79 10.45
N GLU A 9 -62.23 -19.07 10.75
CA GLU A 9 -61.56 -19.52 11.98
C GLU A 9 -60.09 -19.81 11.78
N THR A 10 -59.33 -19.76 12.90
CA THR A 10 -57.92 -20.10 13.00
C THR A 10 -57.77 -21.27 13.97
N ILE A 11 -57.04 -22.29 13.60
CA ILE A 11 -56.75 -23.44 14.45
C ILE A 11 -55.25 -23.74 14.46
N ALA A 12 -54.75 -24.14 15.62
CA ALA A 12 -53.36 -24.60 15.76
C ALA A 12 -53.24 -26.09 15.39
N GLY A 13 -52.14 -26.45 14.76
CA GLY A 13 -51.83 -27.86 14.51
C GLY A 13 -51.64 -28.65 15.80
N SER A 14 -52.02 -29.92 15.78
CA SER A 14 -51.91 -30.81 16.93
C SER A 14 -50.45 -31.20 17.30
N VAL A 15 -49.52 -31.01 16.36
CA VAL A 15 -48.08 -31.29 16.55
C VAL A 15 -47.31 -30.11 15.97
N PRO A 16 -46.29 -29.59 16.66
CA PRO A 16 -45.44 -28.54 16.13
C PRO A 16 -44.56 -29.08 15.00
N TYR A 17 -44.23 -28.21 14.04
CA TYR A 17 -43.17 -28.48 13.06
C TYR A 17 -41.83 -28.16 13.72
N LEU A 18 -40.84 -29.04 13.52
CA LEU A 18 -39.44 -28.79 13.86
C LEU A 18 -38.72 -28.36 12.63
N VAL A 19 -38.16 -27.17 12.64
CA VAL A 19 -37.22 -26.67 11.60
C VAL A 19 -35.84 -26.68 12.20
N VAL A 20 -34.92 -27.38 11.54
CA VAL A 20 -33.53 -27.41 11.92
C VAL A 20 -32.79 -26.58 10.87
N LEU A 21 -32.08 -25.55 11.31
CA LEU A 21 -31.22 -24.72 10.45
C LEU A 21 -29.84 -25.34 10.37
N ASN A 22 -29.24 -25.25 9.22
CA ASN A 22 -27.84 -25.64 9.05
C ASN A 22 -26.94 -24.57 9.69
N ASP A 23 -25.82 -24.99 10.25
CA ASP A 23 -24.77 -24.12 10.71
C ASP A 23 -24.28 -23.22 9.56
N GLY A 24 -23.89 -21.97 9.87
CA GLY A 24 -23.35 -21.03 8.88
C GLY A 24 -24.39 -20.23 8.08
N LEU A 25 -25.67 -20.25 8.46
CA LEU A 25 -26.62 -19.27 7.92
C LEU A 25 -26.28 -17.87 8.45
N PRO A 26 -26.12 -16.86 7.56
CA PRO A 26 -25.87 -15.49 8.00
C PRO A 26 -27.00 -14.96 8.86
N GLU A 27 -26.67 -14.15 9.88
CA GLU A 27 -27.64 -13.39 10.66
C GLU A 27 -28.59 -12.61 9.74
N GLY A 28 -29.88 -12.64 10.03
CA GLY A 28 -30.91 -11.94 9.25
C GLY A 28 -31.32 -12.63 7.94
N SER A 29 -30.83 -13.86 7.66
CA SER A 29 -31.26 -14.61 6.49
C SER A 29 -32.76 -14.90 6.53
N ASN A 30 -33.51 -14.52 5.50
CA ASN A 30 -34.89 -14.86 5.32
C ASN A 30 -35.07 -16.30 4.80
N LEU A 31 -35.88 -17.09 5.46
CA LEU A 31 -36.19 -18.45 5.08
C LEU A 31 -37.67 -18.55 4.73
N ASP A 32 -38.00 -18.76 3.49
CA ASP A 32 -39.37 -18.95 3.00
C ASP A 32 -39.77 -20.41 3.12
N LEU A 33 -40.56 -20.73 4.14
CA LEU A 33 -41.11 -22.06 4.30
C LEU A 33 -42.46 -22.16 3.59
N ILE A 34 -42.54 -23.02 2.57
CA ILE A 34 -43.80 -23.31 1.88
C ILE A 34 -44.54 -24.39 2.66
N VAL A 35 -45.68 -24.01 3.23
CA VAL A 35 -46.55 -24.94 3.92
C VAL A 35 -47.71 -25.32 2.98
N THR A 36 -47.83 -26.60 2.67
CA THR A 36 -48.91 -27.14 1.83
C THR A 36 -49.93 -27.84 2.70
N PHE A 37 -51.18 -27.49 2.51
CA PHE A 37 -52.34 -28.10 3.18
C PHE A 37 -53.08 -28.94 2.17
N THR A 38 -53.47 -30.15 2.58
CA THR A 38 -54.32 -31.03 1.79
C THR A 38 -55.57 -31.31 2.59
N ASP A 39 -56.74 -31.06 2.01
CA ASP A 39 -58.05 -31.41 2.65
C ASP A 39 -58.44 -32.86 2.40
N ASN A 40 -59.49 -33.30 3.05
CA ASN A 40 -60.01 -34.69 2.93
C ASN A 40 -60.63 -34.99 1.53
N GLU A 41 -60.90 -33.98 0.74
CA GLU A 41 -61.45 -34.10 -0.61
C GLU A 41 -60.33 -34.05 -1.69
N GLY A 42 -59.06 -33.89 -1.28
CA GLY A 42 -57.89 -33.88 -2.15
C GLY A 42 -57.57 -32.47 -2.69
N GLY A 43 -58.24 -31.43 -2.17
CA GLY A 43 -57.91 -30.03 -2.46
C GLY A 43 -56.57 -29.64 -1.79
N ASN A 44 -55.73 -28.95 -2.53
CA ASN A 44 -54.45 -28.43 -2.02
C ASN A 44 -54.43 -26.90 -1.98
N SER A 45 -53.93 -26.36 -0.90
CA SER A 45 -53.60 -24.96 -0.76
C SER A 45 -52.20 -24.81 -0.18
N SER A 46 -51.53 -23.73 -0.46
CA SER A 46 -50.17 -23.44 0.08
C SER A 46 -50.13 -22.02 0.61
N GLY A 47 -49.32 -21.81 1.61
CA GLY A 47 -48.93 -20.52 2.14
C GLY A 47 -47.42 -20.44 2.35
N ILE A 48 -46.90 -19.25 2.38
CA ILE A 48 -45.48 -18.98 2.70
C ILE A 48 -45.43 -18.49 4.16
N LEU A 49 -44.53 -19.05 4.93
CA LEU A 49 -44.17 -18.61 6.27
C LEU A 49 -42.73 -18.10 6.21
N ASP A 50 -42.56 -16.79 6.38
CA ASP A 50 -41.27 -16.14 6.43
C ASP A 50 -40.67 -16.30 7.85
N ILE A 51 -39.44 -16.85 7.90
CA ILE A 51 -38.67 -16.98 9.15
C ILE A 51 -37.37 -16.27 8.96
N VAL A 52 -36.97 -15.44 9.93
CA VAL A 52 -35.65 -14.81 9.96
C VAL A 52 -34.72 -15.64 10.84
N ALA A 53 -33.55 -16.01 10.30
CA ALA A 53 -32.53 -16.66 11.09
C ALA A 53 -31.87 -15.63 12.03
N HIS A 54 -31.71 -16.02 13.30
CA HIS A 54 -31.03 -15.24 14.31
C HIS A 54 -29.79 -15.98 14.78
N GLY A 55 -28.68 -15.29 14.88
CA GLY A 55 -27.39 -15.86 15.26
C GLY A 55 -26.38 -14.83 15.72
N ASN A 56 -25.16 -15.28 15.84
CA ASN A 56 -24.01 -14.42 16.11
C ASN A 56 -23.52 -13.78 14.80
N SER A 57 -22.92 -12.59 14.90
CA SER A 57 -22.20 -11.94 13.81
C SER A 57 -21.03 -11.19 14.43
N LEU A 58 -19.88 -11.84 14.49
CA LEU A 58 -18.69 -11.34 15.17
C LEU A 58 -17.65 -10.82 14.16
N SER A 59 -17.07 -9.66 14.50
CA SER A 59 -15.93 -9.08 13.76
C SER A 59 -14.99 -8.38 14.73
N ALA A 60 -13.67 -8.39 14.42
CA ALA A 60 -12.71 -7.60 15.14
C ALA A 60 -12.95 -6.10 14.87
N SER A 61 -12.86 -5.28 15.89
CA SER A 61 -13.19 -3.85 15.84
C SER A 61 -12.07 -2.96 16.37
N ASP A 62 -11.25 -3.44 17.30
CA ASP A 62 -10.19 -2.66 17.92
C ASP A 62 -9.08 -3.56 18.46
N VAL A 63 -7.87 -2.99 18.65
CA VAL A 63 -6.69 -3.64 19.20
C VAL A 63 -6.09 -2.79 20.32
N ASP A 64 -5.75 -3.41 21.45
CA ASP A 64 -5.09 -2.79 22.62
C ASP A 64 -3.76 -3.50 22.84
N VAL A 65 -2.66 -2.78 22.65
CA VAL A 65 -1.28 -3.25 22.91
C VAL A 65 -0.92 -2.93 24.35
N LEU A 66 -0.82 -3.94 25.19
CA LEU A 66 -0.61 -3.76 26.62
C LEU A 66 0.74 -3.06 26.92
N GLY A 67 0.64 -1.94 27.62
CA GLY A 67 1.81 -1.13 27.98
C GLY A 67 2.11 -0.01 26.99
N SER A 68 1.49 -0.01 25.84
CA SER A 68 1.51 1.10 24.86
C SER A 68 0.44 2.14 25.20
N ALA A 69 0.75 3.42 25.06
CA ALA A 69 -0.23 4.49 25.24
C ALA A 69 -1.00 4.83 23.94
N SER A 70 -0.54 4.31 22.83
CA SER A 70 -1.06 4.58 21.48
C SER A 70 -1.45 3.31 20.72
N ASP A 71 -1.52 2.17 21.41
CA ASP A 71 -1.85 0.85 20.84
C ASP A 71 -0.94 0.42 19.69
N VAL A 72 0.34 0.82 19.76
CA VAL A 72 1.38 0.55 18.77
C VAL A 72 2.42 -0.39 19.36
N LEU A 73 2.80 -1.41 18.59
CA LEU A 73 3.86 -2.35 18.96
C LEU A 73 5.23 -1.70 18.67
N THR A 74 6.14 -1.73 19.65
CA THR A 74 7.49 -1.18 19.46
C THR A 74 8.36 -2.12 18.62
N PRO A 75 9.10 -1.64 17.59
CA PRO A 75 10.08 -2.45 16.88
C PRO A 75 11.09 -3.09 17.84
N GLY A 76 11.41 -4.36 17.63
CA GLY A 76 12.34 -5.14 18.48
C GLY A 76 11.76 -5.61 19.81
N GLU A 77 10.50 -5.31 20.13
CA GLU A 77 9.88 -5.71 21.40
C GLU A 77 8.72 -6.68 21.18
N SER A 78 8.45 -7.50 22.19
CA SER A 78 7.25 -8.32 22.29
C SER A 78 6.23 -7.67 23.21
N SER A 79 4.96 -7.84 22.94
CA SER A 79 3.88 -7.36 23.78
C SER A 79 2.66 -8.28 23.76
N TYR A 80 1.87 -8.21 24.83
CA TYR A 80 0.54 -8.79 24.84
C TYR A 80 -0.44 -7.89 24.13
N VAL A 81 -1.32 -8.52 23.33
CA VAL A 81 -2.32 -7.84 22.52
C VAL A 81 -3.71 -8.36 22.88
N LYS A 82 -4.64 -7.43 23.09
CA LYS A 82 -6.06 -7.73 23.19
C LYS A 82 -6.76 -7.29 21.92
N ILE A 83 -7.75 -8.06 21.52
CA ILE A 83 -8.58 -7.74 20.37
C ILE A 83 -10.02 -7.58 20.84
N GLU A 84 -10.66 -6.47 20.49
CA GLU A 84 -12.07 -6.26 20.70
C GLU A 84 -12.87 -6.94 19.59
N LEU A 85 -13.85 -7.75 19.99
CA LEU A 85 -14.84 -8.28 19.06
C LEU A 85 -16.17 -7.55 19.26
N ASN A 86 -16.78 -7.16 18.16
CA ASN A 86 -18.12 -6.57 18.10
C ASN A 86 -19.11 -7.63 17.61
N ASN A 87 -20.23 -7.75 18.30
CA ASN A 87 -21.33 -8.66 17.94
C ASN A 87 -22.54 -7.87 17.41
N ILE A 88 -22.64 -7.78 16.09
CA ILE A 88 -23.79 -7.15 15.41
C ILE A 88 -24.95 -8.13 15.18
N GLY A 89 -24.79 -9.40 15.59
CA GLY A 89 -25.83 -10.41 15.53
C GLY A 89 -26.96 -10.17 16.57
N SER A 90 -28.05 -10.88 16.42
CA SER A 90 -29.22 -10.74 17.26
C SER A 90 -29.20 -11.65 18.51
N THR A 91 -28.20 -12.52 18.63
CA THR A 91 -28.00 -13.41 19.81
C THR A 91 -26.69 -13.07 20.52
N ASN A 92 -26.64 -13.39 21.82
CA ASN A 92 -25.41 -13.27 22.59
C ASN A 92 -24.42 -14.39 22.16
N ALA A 93 -23.19 -14.04 21.88
CA ALA A 93 -22.10 -15.00 21.68
C ALA A 93 -21.55 -15.42 23.04
N VAL A 94 -21.41 -16.73 23.28
CA VAL A 94 -20.85 -17.29 24.52
C VAL A 94 -19.71 -18.26 24.20
N SER A 95 -18.78 -18.38 25.13
CA SER A 95 -17.59 -19.27 24.95
C SER A 95 -16.89 -19.02 23.61
N VAL A 96 -16.57 -17.74 23.33
CA VAL A 96 -15.91 -17.35 22.09
C VAL A 96 -14.42 -17.63 22.22
N SER A 97 -13.85 -18.29 21.24
CA SER A 97 -12.40 -18.49 21.09
C SER A 97 -11.93 -17.93 19.76
N GLY A 98 -10.67 -17.56 19.68
CA GLY A 98 -10.09 -17.07 18.44
C GLY A 98 -8.62 -17.42 18.33
N THR A 99 -8.17 -17.52 17.09
CA THR A 99 -6.75 -17.63 16.76
C THR A 99 -6.36 -16.51 15.81
N ILE A 100 -5.12 -16.02 15.93
CA ILE A 100 -4.56 -15.02 15.03
C ILE A 100 -3.53 -15.64 14.10
N THR A 101 -3.51 -15.17 12.86
CA THR A 101 -2.43 -15.43 11.89
C THR A 101 -2.05 -14.13 11.19
N CYS A 102 -0.81 -14.03 10.73
CA CYS A 102 -0.31 -12.87 10.00
C CYS A 102 0.66 -13.33 8.91
N ALA A 103 0.52 -12.73 7.73
CA ALA A 103 1.46 -12.93 6.63
C ALA A 103 2.55 -11.83 6.57
N SER A 104 2.48 -10.83 7.45
CA SER A 104 3.48 -9.77 7.49
C SER A 104 4.84 -10.34 7.92
N PRO A 105 5.93 -10.02 7.22
CA PRO A 105 7.27 -10.42 7.62
C PRO A 105 7.79 -9.64 8.84
N PHE A 106 7.05 -8.64 9.31
CA PHE A 106 7.49 -7.70 10.36
C PHE A 106 7.17 -8.15 11.77
N ILE A 107 6.33 -9.18 11.93
CA ILE A 107 5.96 -9.69 13.26
C ILE A 107 6.07 -11.21 13.34
N GLU A 108 6.37 -11.69 14.54
CA GLU A 108 6.27 -13.09 14.95
C GLU A 108 5.12 -13.23 15.96
N ILE A 109 4.27 -14.24 15.78
CA ILE A 109 3.20 -14.56 16.73
C ILE A 109 3.76 -15.58 17.72
N LEU A 110 3.83 -15.21 19.01
CA LEU A 110 4.35 -16.03 20.10
C LEU A 110 3.24 -16.81 20.80
N ASP A 111 2.04 -16.24 20.94
CA ASP A 111 0.80 -16.91 21.37
C ASP A 111 -0.33 -16.49 20.44
N ASP A 112 -0.84 -17.45 19.70
CA ASP A 112 -1.86 -17.25 18.67
C ASP A 112 -3.30 -17.40 19.17
N SER A 113 -3.52 -17.74 20.43
CA SER A 113 -4.83 -18.11 20.99
C SER A 113 -5.37 -17.06 21.96
N GLY A 114 -6.70 -16.85 21.93
CA GLY A 114 -7.37 -15.95 22.85
C GLY A 114 -8.84 -16.32 23.07
N THR A 115 -9.41 -15.93 24.21
CA THR A 115 -10.80 -16.26 24.57
C THR A 115 -11.58 -15.06 25.09
N TRP A 116 -12.87 -15.03 24.75
CA TRP A 116 -13.88 -14.07 25.27
C TRP A 116 -14.97 -14.83 26.00
N THR A 117 -15.35 -14.36 27.18
CA THR A 117 -16.33 -15.07 28.01
C THR A 117 -17.73 -15.01 27.39
N SER A 118 -18.16 -13.82 27.01
CA SER A 118 -19.42 -13.60 26.29
C SER A 118 -19.46 -12.21 25.69
N ILE A 119 -20.12 -12.06 24.54
CA ILE A 119 -20.33 -10.78 23.86
C ILE A 119 -21.82 -10.64 23.59
N ASN A 120 -22.45 -9.66 24.24
CA ASN A 120 -23.89 -9.43 24.09
C ASN A 120 -24.23 -9.00 22.65
N SER A 121 -25.45 -9.34 22.20
CA SER A 121 -26.03 -8.79 20.97
C SER A 121 -25.95 -7.25 20.97
N GLY A 122 -25.38 -6.66 19.91
CA GLY A 122 -25.18 -5.21 19.79
C GLY A 122 -24.07 -4.64 20.67
N GLY A 123 -23.26 -5.48 21.32
CA GLY A 123 -22.15 -5.07 22.20
C GLY A 123 -20.79 -5.51 21.69
N SER A 124 -19.73 -5.04 22.37
CA SER A 124 -18.35 -5.41 22.12
C SER A 124 -17.64 -5.86 23.40
N SER A 125 -16.54 -6.58 23.27
CA SER A 125 -15.69 -6.99 24.38
C SER A 125 -14.29 -7.32 23.91
N PHE A 126 -13.27 -6.90 24.66
CA PHE A 126 -11.90 -7.42 24.53
C PHE A 126 -11.79 -8.84 25.12
N ASN A 127 -10.86 -9.65 24.61
CA ASN A 127 -10.46 -10.90 25.26
C ASN A 127 -9.92 -10.59 26.66
N GLY A 128 -10.41 -11.31 27.67
CA GLY A 128 -10.24 -10.96 29.09
C GLY A 128 -8.83 -11.12 29.63
N ASN A 129 -8.46 -12.35 30.06
CA ASN A 129 -7.15 -12.64 30.63
C ASN A 129 -6.32 -13.63 29.79
N ASP A 130 -6.80 -13.93 28.60
CA ASP A 130 -6.19 -14.84 27.64
C ASP A 130 -5.78 -14.02 26.44
N TYR A 131 -4.57 -13.43 26.49
CA TYR A 131 -4.05 -12.46 25.55
C TYR A 131 -3.27 -13.14 24.46
N PHE A 132 -3.30 -12.58 23.27
CA PHE A 132 -2.32 -12.91 22.24
C PHE A 132 -0.95 -12.34 22.61
N GLU A 133 0.13 -12.96 22.17
CA GLU A 133 1.48 -12.41 22.32
C GLU A 133 2.14 -12.32 20.94
N VAL A 134 2.64 -11.12 20.59
CA VAL A 134 3.29 -10.84 19.33
C VAL A 134 4.62 -10.14 19.55
N SER A 135 5.58 -10.34 18.67
CA SER A 135 6.86 -9.65 18.67
C SER A 135 7.08 -8.93 17.35
N ALA A 136 7.47 -7.66 17.38
CA ALA A 136 7.93 -6.96 16.18
C ALA A 136 9.41 -7.21 15.95
N LEU A 137 9.81 -7.35 14.69
CA LEU A 137 11.22 -7.42 14.34
C LEU A 137 11.91 -6.06 14.60
N ASP A 138 13.14 -6.09 15.06
CA ASP A 138 13.95 -4.89 15.35
C ASP A 138 14.15 -3.99 14.11
N VAL A 139 14.25 -4.62 12.96
CA VAL A 139 14.46 -3.98 11.66
C VAL A 139 13.18 -3.39 11.03
N THR A 140 12.03 -3.47 11.71
CA THR A 140 10.78 -2.95 11.17
C THR A 140 10.78 -1.42 11.16
N ILE A 141 10.52 -0.84 10.00
CA ILE A 141 10.37 0.61 9.85
C ILE A 141 9.14 1.08 10.64
N PRO A 142 9.27 2.12 11.48
CA PRO A 142 8.13 2.70 12.19
C PRO A 142 7.01 3.15 11.24
N GLY A 143 5.76 2.83 11.59
CA GLY A 143 4.59 3.08 10.76
C GLY A 143 4.14 1.87 9.94
N ALA A 144 4.92 0.79 9.89
CA ALA A 144 4.50 -0.45 9.25
C ALA A 144 3.21 -1.00 9.88
N ILE A 145 2.32 -1.55 9.06
CA ILE A 145 1.04 -2.12 9.51
C ILE A 145 1.04 -3.62 9.26
N ALA A 146 0.83 -4.39 10.32
CA ALA A 146 0.59 -5.81 10.24
C ALA A 146 -0.92 -6.11 10.24
N HIS A 147 -1.39 -6.86 9.25
CA HIS A 147 -2.78 -7.30 9.14
C HIS A 147 -2.94 -8.65 9.84
N LEU A 148 -3.53 -8.66 11.02
CA LEU A 148 -3.85 -9.87 11.75
C LEU A 148 -5.18 -10.44 11.26
N ILE A 149 -5.18 -11.69 10.83
CA ILE A 149 -6.41 -12.43 10.52
C ILE A 149 -6.84 -13.12 11.80
N VAL A 150 -8.01 -12.74 12.32
CA VAL A 150 -8.62 -13.30 13.53
C VAL A 150 -9.66 -14.33 13.09
N SER A 151 -9.39 -15.61 13.32
CA SER A 151 -10.34 -16.69 13.13
C SER A 151 -11.12 -16.91 14.41
N ILE A 152 -12.43 -16.72 14.38
CA ILE A 152 -13.32 -16.66 15.54
C ILE A 152 -14.23 -17.88 15.50
N GLU A 153 -14.39 -18.55 16.65
CA GLU A 153 -15.29 -19.70 16.82
C GLU A 153 -16.09 -19.57 18.13
N THR A 154 -17.30 -20.12 18.15
CA THR A 154 -18.15 -20.20 19.34
C THR A 154 -18.56 -21.64 19.62
N GLU A 155 -18.94 -21.94 20.87
CA GLU A 155 -19.33 -23.29 21.29
C GLU A 155 -20.56 -23.80 20.52
N ASP A 156 -21.43 -22.92 20.03
CA ASP A 156 -22.66 -23.26 19.28
C ASP A 156 -22.38 -23.50 17.78
N GLY A 157 -21.09 -23.46 17.35
CA GLY A 157 -20.66 -23.82 15.99
C GLY A 157 -20.62 -22.62 15.02
N TYR A 158 -20.81 -21.39 15.47
CA TYR A 158 -20.55 -20.22 14.63
C TYR A 158 -19.04 -20.07 14.38
N SER A 159 -18.67 -19.67 13.16
CA SER A 159 -17.30 -19.32 12.81
C SER A 159 -17.26 -18.13 11.85
N SER A 160 -16.26 -17.28 12.00
CA SER A 160 -15.97 -16.16 11.09
C SER A 160 -14.50 -15.82 11.09
N ASN A 161 -14.07 -15.10 10.04
CA ASN A 161 -12.74 -14.49 9.97
C ASN A 161 -12.91 -12.97 9.90
N SER A 162 -12.04 -12.27 10.62
CA SER A 162 -11.97 -10.81 10.61
C SER A 162 -10.51 -10.37 10.44
N ILE A 163 -10.29 -9.19 9.92
CA ILE A 163 -8.95 -8.60 9.80
C ILE A 163 -8.90 -7.39 10.71
N ILE A 164 -7.82 -7.28 11.48
CA ILE A 164 -7.49 -6.10 12.28
C ILE A 164 -6.07 -5.64 11.97
N GLU A 165 -5.87 -4.34 11.96
CA GLU A 165 -4.57 -3.71 11.72
C GLU A 165 -3.84 -3.50 13.04
N LEU A 166 -2.57 -3.91 13.09
CA LEU A 166 -1.65 -3.63 14.19
C LEU A 166 -0.51 -2.77 13.68
N GLN A 167 -0.42 -1.55 14.15
CA GLN A 167 0.67 -0.64 13.79
C GLN A 167 1.94 -0.98 14.56
N ILE A 168 3.08 -0.92 13.87
CA ILE A 168 4.42 -1.13 14.44
C ILE A 168 5.19 0.19 14.35
N GLY A 169 5.60 0.72 15.49
CA GLY A 169 6.29 2.00 15.59
C GLY A 169 5.42 3.21 15.27
N GLN A 170 5.75 4.34 15.86
CA GLN A 170 5.18 5.64 15.47
C GLN A 170 6.13 6.31 14.48
N PRO A 171 5.73 6.55 13.23
CA PRO A 171 6.60 7.19 12.26
C PRO A 171 6.86 8.66 12.62
N THR A 172 8.04 9.12 12.29
CA THR A 172 8.49 10.52 12.40
C THR A 172 8.95 11.01 11.03
N VAL A 173 9.23 12.28 10.89
CA VAL A 173 9.76 12.87 9.64
C VAL A 173 11.14 12.35 9.23
N ASN A 174 11.79 11.53 10.03
CA ASN A 174 13.07 10.89 9.73
C ASN A 174 12.90 9.41 9.38
N ASP A 175 11.66 8.96 9.18
CA ASP A 175 11.33 7.59 8.78
C ASP A 175 10.67 7.62 7.40
N PRO A 176 10.88 6.64 6.52
CA PRO A 176 10.25 6.63 5.20
C PRO A 176 8.73 6.41 5.29
N VAL A 177 8.01 6.96 4.33
CA VAL A 177 6.57 6.71 4.18
C VAL A 177 6.34 5.28 3.69
N GLY A 178 5.52 4.52 4.38
CA GLY A 178 5.16 3.14 4.00
C GLY A 178 5.55 2.09 5.04
N PRO A 179 5.51 0.80 4.67
CA PRO A 179 5.17 0.32 3.34
C PRO A 179 3.67 0.38 3.05
N ASP A 180 3.30 0.42 1.77
CA ASP A 180 1.94 0.08 1.39
C ASP A 180 1.71 -1.45 1.45
N SER A 181 0.48 -1.89 1.20
CA SER A 181 0.15 -3.32 1.26
C SER A 181 0.82 -4.19 0.19
N TYR A 182 1.49 -3.60 -0.78
CA TYR A 182 2.30 -4.30 -1.77
C TYR A 182 3.78 -4.40 -1.35
N GLY A 183 4.28 -3.39 -0.62
CA GLY A 183 5.65 -3.32 -0.14
C GLY A 183 6.46 -2.12 -0.65
N TYR A 184 5.82 -1.12 -1.26
CA TYR A 184 6.51 0.12 -1.63
C TYR A 184 6.73 1.02 -0.43
N TYR A 185 7.88 1.70 -0.42
CA TYR A 185 8.27 2.78 0.48
C TYR A 185 8.59 4.03 -0.32
N ILE A 186 8.49 5.20 0.33
CA ILE A 186 9.02 6.47 -0.18
C ILE A 186 10.01 7.00 0.86
N TYR A 187 11.29 7.01 0.51
CA TYR A 187 12.38 7.62 1.28
C TYR A 187 12.58 9.05 0.81
N ASP A 188 12.92 9.95 1.73
CA ASP A 188 13.26 11.34 1.43
C ASP A 188 14.63 11.76 2.00
N ASN A 189 15.02 13.02 1.81
CA ASN A 189 16.34 13.52 2.21
C ASN A 189 16.55 13.56 3.73
N GLU A 190 15.48 13.60 4.54
CA GLU A 190 15.56 13.65 6.00
C GLU A 190 15.69 12.25 6.63
N ASP A 191 15.50 11.19 5.86
CA ASP A 191 15.64 9.79 6.28
C ASP A 191 17.11 9.38 6.45
N ILE A 192 17.94 10.26 7.01
CA ILE A 192 19.40 10.13 7.03
C ILE A 192 19.95 8.91 7.77
N ASP A 193 19.14 8.33 8.65
CA ASP A 193 19.48 7.10 9.38
C ASP A 193 19.26 5.83 8.53
N TYR A 194 18.67 5.98 7.34
CA TYR A 194 18.39 4.88 6.43
C TYR A 194 19.34 4.90 5.24
N VAL A 195 19.86 3.73 4.90
CA VAL A 195 20.81 3.55 3.77
C VAL A 195 20.18 3.96 2.43
N LEU A 196 18.85 3.94 2.33
CA LEU A 196 18.11 4.27 1.12
C LEU A 196 17.68 5.75 1.04
N ALA A 197 18.02 6.57 2.01
CA ALA A 197 17.76 8.00 1.95
C ALA A 197 18.39 8.60 0.69
N PRO A 198 17.59 9.21 -0.21
CA PRO A 198 18.14 9.76 -1.43
C PRO A 198 18.93 11.03 -1.18
N THR A 199 19.96 11.24 -1.97
CA THR A 199 20.63 12.54 -2.06
C THR A 199 20.14 13.25 -3.31
N TYR A 200 19.70 14.50 -3.17
CA TYR A 200 19.35 15.32 -4.32
C TYR A 200 20.56 15.48 -5.26
N ASN A 201 20.38 15.09 -6.53
CA ASN A 201 21.39 15.19 -7.57
C ASN A 201 20.73 15.43 -8.92
N TRP A 202 20.45 16.69 -9.22
CA TRP A 202 19.77 17.08 -10.44
C TRP A 202 20.60 16.78 -11.69
N VAL A 203 19.98 16.10 -12.64
CA VAL A 203 20.53 15.88 -13.96
C VAL A 203 19.76 16.74 -14.95
N GLU A 204 20.37 17.82 -15.43
CA GLU A 204 19.74 18.74 -16.38
C GLU A 204 19.53 18.06 -17.74
N ILE A 205 18.27 17.88 -18.12
CA ILE A 205 17.93 17.32 -19.44
C ILE A 205 17.23 18.31 -20.37
N ASP A 206 16.89 19.52 -19.90
CA ASP A 206 16.37 20.55 -20.79
C ASP A 206 17.41 20.96 -21.82
N ALA A 207 17.11 20.74 -23.10
CA ALA A 207 18.00 21.08 -24.19
C ALA A 207 18.26 22.59 -24.31
N ARG A 208 17.41 23.45 -23.73
CA ARG A 208 17.64 24.92 -23.70
C ARG A 208 18.72 25.29 -22.70
N GLU A 209 18.88 24.51 -21.66
CA GLU A 209 19.88 24.66 -20.60
C GLU A 209 21.15 23.82 -20.89
N GLY A 210 21.20 23.18 -22.06
CA GLY A 210 22.35 22.36 -22.51
C GLY A 210 22.23 20.88 -22.19
N GLY A 211 21.07 20.43 -21.68
CA GLY A 211 20.78 19.03 -21.41
C GLY A 211 20.60 18.18 -22.68
N PRO A 212 20.72 16.86 -22.57
CA PRO A 212 20.59 15.92 -23.69
C PRO A 212 19.18 15.54 -24.08
N GLY A 213 18.17 16.04 -23.36
CA GLY A 213 16.77 15.59 -23.46
C GLY A 213 16.11 15.91 -24.80
N THR A 214 15.15 15.10 -25.14
CA THR A 214 14.26 15.30 -26.29
C THR A 214 12.94 15.92 -25.81
N HIS A 215 12.59 17.07 -26.38
CA HIS A 215 11.34 17.74 -26.07
C HIS A 215 10.14 16.96 -26.64
N LEU A 216 9.13 16.68 -25.84
CA LEU A 216 7.86 16.10 -26.26
C LEU A 216 7.02 17.20 -26.93
N ASN A 217 7.26 17.42 -28.23
CA ASN A 217 6.65 18.52 -28.96
C ASN A 217 5.14 18.37 -29.21
N SER A 218 4.62 17.16 -29.13
CA SER A 218 3.19 16.85 -29.24
C SER A 218 2.43 17.19 -27.99
N LEU A 219 3.09 17.13 -26.84
CA LEU A 219 2.45 17.50 -25.58
C LEU A 219 2.26 19.01 -25.49
N THR A 220 1.00 19.46 -25.59
CA THR A 220 0.64 20.88 -25.67
C THR A 220 -0.41 21.24 -24.64
N ASP A 221 -0.11 22.20 -23.79
CA ASP A 221 -1.01 22.71 -22.79
C ASP A 221 -0.78 24.21 -22.59
N ASN A 222 -1.73 25.01 -23.02
CA ASN A 222 -1.65 26.47 -22.87
C ASN A 222 -2.50 26.99 -21.69
N GLY A 223 -3.08 26.11 -20.89
CA GLY A 223 -4.16 26.41 -19.97
C GLY A 223 -5.47 26.63 -20.74
N ASN A 224 -6.57 26.84 -20.14
CA ASN A 224 -7.89 26.97 -20.77
C ASN A 224 -8.49 25.66 -21.33
N ASN A 225 -8.53 24.59 -20.54
CA ASN A 225 -9.01 23.25 -20.90
C ASN A 225 -8.25 22.65 -22.10
N GLN A 226 -6.96 22.75 -22.09
CA GLN A 226 -6.06 22.19 -23.09
C GLN A 226 -5.04 21.23 -22.45
N ASP A 227 -5.47 20.56 -21.39
CA ASP A 227 -4.72 19.47 -20.79
C ASP A 227 -4.36 18.43 -21.86
N ASP A 228 -3.20 17.83 -21.75
CA ASP A 228 -2.69 16.92 -22.78
C ASP A 228 -1.89 15.77 -22.16
N VAL A 229 -1.92 14.62 -22.82
CA VAL A 229 -1.19 13.42 -22.45
C VAL A 229 -0.55 12.80 -23.68
N GLU A 230 0.70 12.36 -23.56
CA GLU A 230 1.43 11.68 -24.61
C GLU A 230 1.91 10.31 -24.15
N THR A 231 1.59 9.26 -24.91
CA THR A 231 2.09 7.90 -24.67
C THR A 231 3.35 7.68 -25.46
N ILE A 232 4.40 7.23 -24.80
CA ILE A 232 5.71 6.93 -25.42
C ILE A 232 6.20 5.54 -25.01
N SER A 233 7.02 4.92 -25.84
CA SER A 233 7.68 3.67 -25.51
C SER A 233 8.83 3.90 -24.52
N LEU A 234 8.96 3.02 -23.53
CA LEU A 234 10.10 2.97 -22.62
C LEU A 234 11.32 2.33 -23.30
N PRO A 235 12.54 2.72 -22.93
CA PRO A 235 13.76 2.11 -23.46
C PRO A 235 14.07 0.72 -22.89
N PHE A 236 13.36 0.33 -21.83
CA PHE A 236 13.44 -0.97 -21.15
C PHE A 236 12.05 -1.35 -20.60
N THR A 237 11.83 -2.62 -20.33
CA THR A 237 10.62 -3.07 -19.63
C THR A 237 10.67 -2.61 -18.17
N PHE A 238 9.68 -1.87 -17.74
CA PHE A 238 9.55 -1.38 -16.37
C PHE A 238 8.48 -2.16 -15.62
N LYS A 239 8.80 -2.69 -14.46
CA LYS A 239 7.83 -3.39 -13.61
C LYS A 239 7.34 -2.45 -12.51
N PHE A 240 6.02 -2.39 -12.33
CA PHE A 240 5.37 -1.53 -11.34
C PHE A 240 4.14 -2.25 -10.75
N TYR A 241 4.08 -2.38 -9.43
CA TYR A 241 3.08 -3.19 -8.73
C TYR A 241 2.92 -4.60 -9.33
N GLY A 242 4.05 -5.26 -9.59
CA GLY A 242 4.10 -6.62 -10.11
C GLY A 242 3.76 -6.80 -11.59
N GLN A 243 3.43 -5.72 -12.31
CA GLN A 243 3.07 -5.76 -13.73
C GLN A 243 4.16 -5.09 -14.58
N GLU A 244 4.44 -5.68 -15.75
CA GLU A 244 5.46 -5.19 -16.69
C GLU A 244 4.84 -4.25 -17.73
N TYR A 245 5.58 -3.18 -18.05
CA TYR A 245 5.16 -2.15 -19.00
C TYR A 245 6.32 -1.80 -19.95
N GLU A 246 5.98 -1.61 -21.23
CA GLU A 246 6.90 -1.16 -22.28
C GLU A 246 6.59 0.27 -22.75
N GLU A 247 5.50 0.86 -22.21
CA GLU A 247 5.02 2.20 -22.55
C GLU A 247 4.59 2.93 -21.30
N ILE A 248 4.67 4.26 -21.34
CA ILE A 248 4.14 5.16 -20.32
C ILE A 248 3.39 6.31 -20.99
N SER A 249 2.41 6.83 -20.30
CA SER A 249 1.71 8.08 -20.66
C SER A 249 2.15 9.19 -19.74
N ILE A 250 2.60 10.29 -20.28
CA ILE A 250 3.11 11.49 -19.58
C ILE A 250 2.10 12.60 -19.78
N CYS A 251 1.62 13.18 -18.68
CA CYS A 251 0.64 14.28 -18.72
C CYS A 251 1.29 15.63 -18.43
N SER A 252 0.78 16.68 -19.10
CA SER A 252 1.15 18.07 -18.80
C SER A 252 0.93 18.44 -17.34
N ASN A 253 -0.04 17.79 -16.68
CA ASN A 253 -0.44 18.01 -15.29
C ASN A 253 0.40 17.24 -14.25
N GLY A 254 1.66 16.92 -14.57
CA GLY A 254 2.67 16.48 -13.60
C GLY A 254 2.51 15.05 -13.08
N TRP A 255 1.93 14.15 -13.87
CA TRP A 255 1.83 12.74 -13.54
C TRP A 255 2.20 11.83 -14.72
N ILE A 256 2.53 10.59 -14.40
CA ILE A 256 2.83 9.48 -15.32
C ILE A 256 1.85 8.35 -15.03
N ALA A 257 1.35 7.69 -16.08
CA ALA A 257 0.66 6.41 -15.96
C ALA A 257 1.43 5.32 -16.69
N MET A 258 1.55 4.13 -16.09
CA MET A 258 2.14 2.97 -16.76
C MET A 258 1.19 2.45 -17.84
N GLY A 259 1.71 2.30 -19.07
CA GLY A 259 0.94 1.94 -20.27
C GLY A 259 0.18 3.12 -20.86
N GLU A 260 -0.69 2.82 -21.83
CA GLU A 260 -1.49 3.81 -22.55
C GLU A 260 -2.69 4.30 -21.74
N THR A 261 -2.95 5.61 -21.78
CA THR A 261 -4.19 6.25 -21.32
C THR A 261 -4.46 7.54 -22.08
N ASP A 262 -5.73 7.82 -22.32
CA ASP A 262 -6.22 9.09 -22.90
C ASP A 262 -6.73 10.06 -21.82
N LEU A 263 -6.50 9.75 -20.54
CA LEU A 263 -6.92 10.65 -19.46
C LEU A 263 -5.97 11.86 -19.39
N GLU A 264 -6.57 13.03 -19.22
CA GLU A 264 -5.88 14.33 -19.12
C GLU A 264 -6.18 14.99 -17.77
N SER A 265 -6.24 14.18 -16.69
CA SER A 265 -6.72 14.64 -15.39
C SER A 265 -5.84 15.76 -14.82
N PHE A 266 -6.38 16.98 -14.75
CA PHE A 266 -5.76 18.13 -14.10
C PHE A 266 -6.14 18.24 -12.62
N ARG A 267 -7.32 17.71 -12.24
CA ARG A 267 -7.82 17.75 -10.87
C ARG A 267 -7.15 16.66 -10.05
N ASN A 268 -6.33 17.07 -9.12
CA ASN A 268 -5.67 16.18 -8.21
C ASN A 268 -6.57 15.75 -7.04
N TYR A 269 -6.36 14.53 -6.59
CA TYR A 269 -7.12 13.90 -5.50
C TYR A 269 -6.18 13.15 -4.56
N GLN A 270 -6.76 12.57 -3.52
CA GLN A 270 -6.04 11.67 -2.62
C GLN A 270 -5.61 10.38 -3.34
N ILE A 271 -4.45 9.87 -2.96
CA ILE A 271 -3.81 8.65 -3.47
C ILE A 271 -3.70 7.61 -2.32
N PRO A 272 -4.08 6.35 -2.53
CA PRO A 272 -4.76 5.81 -3.71
C PRO A 272 -6.22 6.24 -3.77
N GLY A 273 -6.76 6.35 -4.98
CA GLY A 273 -8.17 6.73 -5.13
C GLY A 273 -8.62 6.98 -6.57
N VAL A 274 -9.91 7.25 -6.71
CA VAL A 274 -10.51 7.58 -8.00
C VAL A 274 -10.30 9.06 -8.31
N GLY A 275 -9.96 9.39 -9.56
CA GLY A 275 -9.82 10.78 -10.02
C GLY A 275 -8.70 10.97 -11.04
N GLY A 276 -7.60 10.22 -10.87
CA GLY A 276 -6.49 10.10 -11.82
C GLY A 276 -6.55 8.84 -12.69
N PRO A 277 -5.53 8.62 -13.52
CA PRO A 277 -5.37 7.36 -14.24
C PRO A 277 -4.94 6.25 -13.27
N ARG A 278 -5.27 5.02 -13.61
CA ARG A 278 -4.74 3.85 -12.92
C ARG A 278 -3.23 3.72 -13.12
N LYS A 279 -2.52 3.09 -12.20
CA LYS A 279 -1.07 2.82 -12.29
C LYS A 279 -0.27 4.13 -12.36
N MET A 280 -0.63 5.06 -11.50
CA MET A 280 -0.14 6.42 -11.53
C MET A 280 1.11 6.60 -10.68
N ILE A 281 2.01 7.42 -11.18
CA ILE A 281 3.07 8.09 -10.44
C ILE A 281 2.75 9.59 -10.50
N ALA A 282 2.24 10.13 -9.40
CA ALA A 282 2.01 11.55 -9.25
C ALA A 282 3.31 12.22 -8.81
N VAL A 283 3.98 12.89 -9.74
CA VAL A 283 5.24 13.59 -9.47
C VAL A 283 4.97 14.96 -8.84
N PHE A 284 4.07 15.71 -9.46
CA PHE A 284 3.52 16.97 -9.01
C PHE A 284 2.13 17.10 -9.65
N TRP A 285 1.18 16.28 -9.24
CA TRP A 285 -0.14 16.28 -9.87
C TRP A 285 -0.96 17.48 -9.43
N ASP A 286 -1.16 18.42 -10.33
CA ASP A 286 -1.96 19.62 -10.18
C ASP A 286 -2.40 20.12 -11.58
N ASP A 287 -3.25 21.12 -11.63
CA ASP A 287 -3.60 21.86 -12.84
C ASP A 287 -2.41 22.71 -13.32
N LEU A 288 -1.58 22.13 -14.17
CA LEU A 288 -0.37 22.73 -14.73
C LEU A 288 -0.59 23.19 -16.16
N LYS A 289 0.31 24.00 -16.67
CA LYS A 289 0.34 24.43 -18.05
C LYS A 289 1.76 24.62 -18.59
N LEU A 290 1.96 24.40 -19.87
CA LEU A 290 3.21 24.54 -20.59
C LEU A 290 3.37 25.94 -21.23
N SER A 291 2.40 26.85 -20.99
CA SER A 291 2.49 28.22 -21.48
C SER A 291 3.67 28.99 -20.87
N ASN A 292 4.16 30.01 -21.60
CA ASN A 292 5.28 30.87 -21.16
C ASN A 292 6.63 30.16 -20.99
N GLY A 293 6.89 29.14 -21.78
CA GLY A 293 8.19 28.48 -21.82
C GLY A 293 8.25 27.10 -21.18
N GLY A 294 7.19 26.69 -20.44
CA GLY A 294 7.14 25.32 -19.87
C GLY A 294 7.24 24.24 -20.93
N ARG A 295 7.97 23.17 -20.63
CA ARG A 295 8.18 22.04 -21.53
C ARG A 295 8.36 20.76 -20.77
N VAL A 296 8.09 19.64 -21.46
CA VAL A 296 8.40 18.31 -20.95
C VAL A 296 9.48 17.68 -21.82
N TYR A 297 10.51 17.16 -21.18
CA TYR A 297 11.63 16.50 -21.84
C TYR A 297 11.74 15.06 -21.36
N THR A 298 12.29 14.20 -22.25
CA THR A 298 12.67 12.84 -21.88
C THR A 298 14.09 12.54 -22.34
N TRP A 299 14.79 11.72 -21.56
CA TRP A 299 16.14 11.27 -21.92
C TRP A 299 16.43 9.89 -21.34
N HIS A 300 17.04 9.03 -22.16
CA HIS A 300 17.56 7.74 -21.72
C HIS A 300 19.07 7.81 -21.54
N ASP A 301 19.52 7.75 -20.30
CA ASP A 301 20.91 7.53 -19.98
C ASP A 301 21.24 6.04 -20.11
N GLN A 302 21.90 5.69 -21.22
CA GLN A 302 22.29 4.31 -21.51
C GLN A 302 23.44 3.82 -20.62
N ILE A 303 24.20 4.74 -20.01
CA ILE A 303 25.33 4.41 -19.13
C ILE A 303 24.78 4.09 -17.74
N GLU A 304 24.03 5.02 -17.17
CA GLU A 304 23.43 4.88 -15.85
C GLU A 304 22.16 4.00 -15.85
N LYS A 305 21.69 3.53 -17.02
CA LYS A 305 20.48 2.70 -17.14
C LYS A 305 19.26 3.36 -16.50
N LYS A 306 19.06 4.65 -16.74
CA LYS A 306 17.98 5.46 -16.18
C LYS A 306 17.23 6.20 -17.28
N PHE A 307 15.93 6.33 -17.09
CA PHE A 307 15.06 7.09 -17.99
C PHE A 307 14.48 8.29 -17.25
N TYR A 308 14.79 9.49 -17.74
CA TYR A 308 14.43 10.76 -17.14
C TYR A 308 13.22 11.36 -17.84
N ILE A 309 12.29 11.90 -17.06
CA ILE A 309 11.15 12.70 -17.51
C ILE A 309 11.18 14.01 -16.70
N GLU A 310 11.32 15.13 -17.36
CA GLU A 310 11.43 16.45 -16.71
C GLU A 310 10.32 17.38 -17.17
N TRP A 311 9.62 17.96 -16.24
CA TRP A 311 8.77 19.13 -16.43
C TRP A 311 9.59 20.36 -16.11
N SER A 312 10.07 21.05 -17.15
CA SER A 312 10.94 22.22 -17.03
C SER A 312 10.13 23.50 -17.14
N GLU A 313 10.25 24.38 -16.14
CA GLU A 313 9.62 25.70 -16.07
C GLU A 313 8.10 25.69 -16.32
N VAL A 314 7.42 24.63 -15.91
CA VAL A 314 5.95 24.53 -15.99
C VAL A 314 5.30 25.44 -14.97
N ARG A 315 4.03 25.75 -15.14
CA ARG A 315 3.34 26.71 -14.24
C ARG A 315 2.01 26.17 -13.81
N THR A 316 1.68 26.37 -12.54
CA THR A 316 0.34 26.16 -12.04
C THR A 316 -0.65 27.07 -12.79
N TYR A 317 -1.82 26.53 -13.12
CA TYR A 317 -2.83 27.24 -13.91
C TYR A 317 -3.33 28.51 -13.20
N GLN A 318 -3.61 28.40 -11.91
CA GLN A 318 -4.32 29.45 -11.18
C GLN A 318 -3.49 30.71 -10.92
N ASN A 319 -2.29 30.58 -10.40
CA ASN A 319 -1.48 31.71 -9.97
C ASN A 319 -0.13 31.84 -10.71
N ASN A 320 0.13 30.98 -11.70
CA ASN A 320 1.38 30.96 -12.46
C ASN A 320 2.64 30.71 -11.62
N SER A 321 2.51 29.99 -10.52
CA SER A 321 3.69 29.50 -9.78
C SER A 321 4.58 28.69 -10.70
N LEU A 322 5.87 28.89 -10.63
CA LEU A 322 6.86 28.22 -11.46
C LEU A 322 7.31 26.94 -10.76
N GLU A 323 7.32 25.86 -11.51
CA GLU A 323 7.69 24.55 -10.98
C GLU A 323 8.67 23.88 -11.96
N THR A 324 9.70 23.21 -11.44
CA THR A 324 10.64 22.40 -12.22
C THR A 324 10.97 21.14 -11.44
N PHE A 325 10.57 20.00 -12.00
CA PHE A 325 10.70 18.71 -11.33
C PHE A 325 10.90 17.57 -12.34
N GLN A 326 11.42 16.45 -11.87
CA GLN A 326 11.65 15.28 -12.72
C GLN A 326 11.31 13.97 -12.02
N ALA A 327 10.92 12.97 -12.81
CA ALA A 327 10.88 11.58 -12.45
C ALA A 327 11.97 10.81 -13.18
N VAL A 328 12.64 9.93 -12.48
CA VAL A 328 13.70 9.07 -13.02
C VAL A 328 13.30 7.62 -12.79
N LEU A 329 13.09 6.87 -13.86
CA LEU A 329 12.81 5.44 -13.81
C LEU A 329 14.12 4.66 -13.94
N TYR A 330 14.40 3.79 -12.99
CA TYR A 330 15.61 2.96 -12.97
C TYR A 330 15.33 1.64 -13.68
N ASP A 331 16.19 1.22 -14.58
CA ASP A 331 16.06 -0.05 -15.30
C ASP A 331 16.07 -1.23 -14.31
N PRO A 332 14.95 -1.97 -14.16
CA PRO A 332 14.86 -3.04 -13.17
C PRO A 332 15.80 -4.22 -13.46
N SER A 333 16.30 -4.34 -14.69
CA SER A 333 17.29 -5.36 -15.05
C SER A 333 18.68 -5.06 -14.50
N TYR A 334 18.93 -3.81 -14.15
CA TYR A 334 20.21 -3.34 -13.59
C TYR A 334 20.09 -2.99 -12.10
N TYR A 335 19.03 -2.27 -11.71
CA TYR A 335 18.71 -1.92 -10.32
C TYR A 335 17.71 -2.92 -9.77
N ILE A 336 18.22 -4.02 -9.22
CA ILE A 336 17.40 -5.14 -8.78
C ILE A 336 16.74 -4.81 -7.43
N THR A 337 15.47 -5.13 -7.31
CA THR A 337 14.71 -5.05 -6.06
C THR A 337 14.17 -6.43 -5.69
N PRO A 338 13.79 -6.69 -4.43
CA PRO A 338 13.27 -8.00 -4.00
C PRO A 338 12.03 -8.46 -4.79
N THR A 339 11.19 -7.53 -5.21
CA THR A 339 9.99 -7.82 -6.02
C THR A 339 10.25 -7.83 -7.51
N GLY A 340 11.42 -7.34 -7.94
CA GLY A 340 11.75 -7.06 -9.33
C GLY A 340 11.06 -5.82 -9.90
N ASP A 341 10.34 -5.03 -9.07
CA ASP A 341 9.75 -3.75 -9.48
C ASP A 341 10.82 -2.68 -9.64
N GLY A 342 10.62 -1.76 -10.58
CA GLY A 342 11.54 -0.67 -10.83
C GLY A 342 11.52 0.39 -9.73
N GLU A 343 12.68 0.97 -9.45
CA GLU A 343 12.81 2.11 -8.55
C GLU A 343 12.48 3.41 -9.29
N ILE A 344 11.95 4.37 -8.56
CA ILE A 344 11.55 5.67 -9.10
C ILE A 344 12.15 6.75 -8.19
N LEU A 345 12.93 7.66 -8.78
CA LEU A 345 13.41 8.84 -8.06
C LEU A 345 12.63 10.07 -8.55
N LEU A 346 12.00 10.77 -7.64
CA LEU A 346 11.40 12.08 -7.91
C LEU A 346 12.35 13.15 -7.37
N GLN A 347 12.55 14.22 -8.14
CA GLN A 347 13.40 15.34 -7.73
C GLN A 347 12.74 16.67 -8.06
N TYR A 348 12.91 17.64 -7.16
CA TYR A 348 12.32 18.97 -7.26
C TYR A 348 13.42 20.03 -7.26
N LYS A 349 13.64 20.67 -8.42
CA LYS A 349 14.62 21.76 -8.59
C LYS A 349 14.01 23.09 -8.18
N GLU A 350 12.72 23.25 -8.45
CA GLU A 350 11.93 24.42 -8.05
C GLU A 350 10.53 23.93 -7.65
N PHE A 351 10.20 24.09 -6.39
CA PHE A 351 8.96 23.60 -5.78
C PHE A 351 8.28 24.72 -5.00
N ASN A 352 7.35 25.41 -5.61
CA ASN A 352 6.61 26.48 -4.95
C ASN A 352 5.25 26.02 -4.42
N ASN A 353 4.60 25.05 -5.07
CA ASN A 353 3.35 24.42 -4.62
C ASN A 353 2.28 25.40 -4.14
N THR A 354 2.08 26.50 -4.88
CA THR A 354 1.19 27.58 -4.49
C THR A 354 -0.03 27.69 -5.40
N SER A 355 -0.63 26.58 -5.75
CA SER A 355 -1.75 26.48 -6.67
C SER A 355 -3.10 26.87 -6.05
N TYR A 356 -3.15 27.81 -5.15
CA TYR A 356 -4.42 28.27 -4.61
C TYR A 356 -5.08 29.26 -5.57
N GLY A 357 -6.33 29.04 -5.90
CA GLY A 357 -7.08 29.89 -6.81
C GLY A 357 -8.57 29.92 -6.51
N SER A 358 -9.31 30.52 -7.43
CA SER A 358 -10.74 30.79 -7.30
C SER A 358 -11.64 29.58 -7.56
N TYR A 359 -11.21 28.37 -7.27
CA TYR A 359 -12.10 27.20 -7.32
C TYR A 359 -13.13 27.18 -6.19
N SER A 360 -13.68 28.35 -5.84
CA SER A 360 -14.73 28.45 -4.82
C SER A 360 -15.98 27.62 -5.10
N TRP A 361 -16.10 27.10 -6.30
CA TRP A 361 -17.18 26.24 -6.75
C TRP A 361 -16.78 24.75 -6.85
N ASP A 362 -15.49 24.46 -6.80
CA ASP A 362 -14.96 23.10 -6.84
C ASP A 362 -14.07 22.86 -5.62
N GLN A 363 -14.66 22.31 -4.56
CA GLN A 363 -13.94 21.95 -3.33
C GLN A 363 -13.47 20.48 -3.36
N ILE A 364 -13.58 19.82 -4.50
CA ILE A 364 -13.34 18.38 -4.59
C ILE A 364 -11.86 18.08 -4.83
N HIS A 365 -11.15 18.88 -5.63
CA HIS A 365 -9.72 18.71 -5.83
C HIS A 365 -8.88 19.61 -4.91
N GLY A 366 -7.62 19.23 -4.66
CA GLY A 366 -6.70 19.97 -3.79
C GLY A 366 -6.35 21.36 -4.35
N LEU A 367 -6.00 22.26 -3.45
CA LEU A 367 -5.45 23.59 -3.80
C LEU A 367 -3.93 23.55 -4.00
N TYR A 368 -3.30 22.45 -3.63
CA TYR A 368 -1.88 22.13 -3.74
C TYR A 368 -1.74 20.73 -4.35
N CYS A 369 -0.57 20.43 -4.87
CA CYS A 369 -0.33 19.18 -5.59
C CYS A 369 -0.59 17.91 -4.77
N SER A 370 -0.79 16.80 -5.49
CA SER A 370 -0.66 15.43 -4.95
C SER A 370 0.67 14.84 -5.40
N VAL A 371 1.38 14.18 -4.47
CA VAL A 371 2.58 13.40 -4.72
C VAL A 371 2.41 12.01 -4.15
N GLY A 372 2.70 10.97 -4.95
CA GLY A 372 2.55 9.58 -4.53
C GLY A 372 2.43 8.61 -5.69
N ILE A 373 2.11 7.37 -5.36
CA ILE A 373 1.92 6.29 -6.35
C ILE A 373 0.67 5.49 -6.06
N GLU A 374 0.07 4.92 -7.10
CA GLU A 374 -1.04 3.97 -6.94
C GLU A 374 -1.01 2.86 -7.99
N ASP A 375 -1.58 1.73 -7.63
CA ASP A 375 -1.65 0.53 -8.46
C ASP A 375 -2.78 0.58 -9.52
N HIS A 376 -2.90 -0.50 -10.27
CA HIS A 376 -3.92 -0.67 -11.30
C HIS A 376 -5.36 -0.80 -10.75
N THR A 377 -5.53 -1.05 -9.44
CA THR A 377 -6.84 -1.15 -8.79
C THR A 377 -7.30 0.17 -8.18
N MET A 378 -6.38 1.14 -7.99
CA MET A 378 -6.58 2.41 -7.27
C MET A 378 -6.99 2.18 -5.80
N THR A 379 -6.59 1.06 -5.22
CA THR A 379 -6.85 0.71 -3.82
C THR A 379 -5.59 0.49 -3.01
N ARG A 380 -4.43 0.40 -3.69
CA ARG A 380 -3.11 0.29 -3.08
C ARG A 380 -2.26 1.44 -3.59
N GLY A 381 -1.51 2.04 -2.71
CA GLY A 381 -0.63 3.15 -3.06
C GLY A 381 -0.07 3.82 -1.82
N LEU A 382 0.81 4.79 -2.06
CA LEU A 382 1.38 5.66 -1.05
C LEU A 382 1.11 7.11 -1.43
N GLN A 383 0.53 7.85 -0.52
CA GLN A 383 0.42 9.31 -0.60
C GLN A 383 1.51 9.94 0.24
N TYR A 384 2.40 10.68 -0.41
CA TYR A 384 3.40 11.49 0.28
C TYR A 384 2.79 12.80 0.77
N THR A 385 2.10 13.51 -0.12
CA THR A 385 1.31 14.69 0.20
C THR A 385 0.07 14.82 -0.67
N PHE A 386 -0.97 15.43 -0.13
CA PHE A 386 -2.16 15.90 -0.82
C PHE A 386 -2.65 17.18 -0.18
N ASN A 387 -2.88 18.22 -0.99
CA ASN A 387 -3.44 19.48 -0.55
C ASN A 387 -2.68 20.08 0.67
N ASP A 388 -1.36 20.10 0.60
CA ASP A 388 -0.44 20.58 1.65
C ASP A 388 -0.56 19.84 2.99
N THR A 389 -1.10 18.62 2.94
CA THR A 389 -1.17 17.72 4.09
C THR A 389 -0.24 16.55 3.85
N TYR A 390 0.82 16.48 4.64
CA TYR A 390 1.87 15.50 4.54
C TYR A 390 1.59 14.27 5.41
N HIS A 391 2.08 13.11 4.97
CA HIS A 391 2.12 11.94 5.81
C HIS A 391 3.01 12.22 7.05
N PRO A 392 2.73 11.65 8.24
CA PRO A 392 3.55 11.87 9.44
C PRO A 392 5.04 11.55 9.29
N ALA A 393 5.39 10.65 8.37
CA ALA A 393 6.75 10.27 8.01
C ALA A 393 7.36 11.13 6.89
N ALA A 394 6.61 12.04 6.27
CA ALA A 394 7.08 12.82 5.12
C ALA A 394 7.64 14.17 5.55
N MET A 395 8.80 14.54 5.02
CA MET A 395 9.28 15.93 5.11
C MET A 395 8.42 16.86 4.24
N GLU A 396 8.36 18.14 4.57
CA GLU A 396 7.73 19.14 3.73
C GLU A 396 8.60 19.37 2.48
N LEU A 397 8.02 19.21 1.30
CA LEU A 397 8.73 19.35 0.03
C LEU A 397 9.16 20.80 -0.21
N SER A 398 10.35 20.97 -0.76
CA SER A 398 10.96 22.24 -1.12
C SER A 398 11.93 22.07 -2.30
N ASP A 399 12.60 23.16 -2.69
CA ASP A 399 13.72 23.08 -3.63
C ASP A 399 14.80 22.10 -3.12
N ASP A 400 15.47 21.42 -4.05
CA ASP A 400 16.52 20.46 -3.77
C ASP A 400 16.07 19.20 -2.98
N THR A 401 14.78 18.86 -3.04
CA THR A 401 14.24 17.63 -2.46
C THR A 401 14.31 16.47 -3.44
N ALA A 402 14.58 15.27 -2.92
CA ALA A 402 14.53 14.01 -3.63
C ALA A 402 13.71 12.96 -2.87
N LEU A 403 12.90 12.18 -3.59
CA LEU A 403 12.12 11.07 -3.06
C LEU A 403 12.50 9.80 -3.81
N LEU A 404 12.95 8.76 -3.11
CA LEU A 404 13.18 7.43 -3.68
C LEU A 404 11.99 6.51 -3.37
N ILE A 405 11.32 6.05 -4.40
CA ILE A 405 10.20 5.11 -4.31
C ILE A 405 10.72 3.73 -4.70
N THR A 406 10.64 2.78 -3.77
CA THR A 406 11.24 1.45 -3.94
C THR A 406 10.48 0.40 -3.15
N THR A 407 10.61 -0.88 -3.54
CA THR A 407 10.14 -2.03 -2.76
C THR A 407 11.24 -2.59 -1.85
N ARG A 408 12.38 -1.93 -1.75
CA ARG A 408 13.42 -2.25 -0.78
C ARG A 408 13.02 -1.68 0.58
N GLY A 409 12.80 -2.56 1.57
CA GLY A 409 12.77 -2.13 2.97
C GLY A 409 14.19 -1.77 3.40
N SER A 410 14.37 -0.83 4.31
CA SER A 410 15.67 -0.58 4.93
C SER A 410 15.99 -1.70 5.91
N ASP A 411 17.25 -1.90 6.19
CA ASP A 411 17.78 -2.72 7.28
C ASP A 411 17.30 -4.19 7.42
N MET A 412 16.30 -4.61 6.66
CA MET A 412 15.94 -6.03 6.59
C MET A 412 16.95 -6.84 5.77
N ARG A 413 17.99 -6.19 5.26
CA ARG A 413 19.07 -6.86 4.59
C ARG A 413 20.19 -7.12 5.55
N LEU A 414 20.55 -8.35 5.63
CA LEU A 414 21.88 -8.71 6.10
C LEU A 414 22.85 -7.99 5.15
N GLU A 415 23.64 -7.06 5.67
CA GLU A 415 24.74 -6.45 4.91
C GLU A 415 25.56 -7.58 4.28
N GLY A 416 25.69 -7.60 2.95
CA GLY A 416 26.32 -8.69 2.22
C GLY A 416 25.38 -9.73 1.60
N ASP A 417 24.07 -9.66 1.82
CA ASP A 417 23.07 -10.42 1.05
C ASP A 417 22.81 -9.73 -0.29
N LEU A 418 23.50 -10.14 -1.31
CA LEU A 418 23.49 -9.52 -2.63
C LEU A 418 22.48 -10.15 -3.59
N ASN A 419 22.03 -11.37 -3.32
CA ASN A 419 21.04 -12.09 -4.11
C ASN A 419 19.62 -11.97 -3.54
N TYR A 420 19.48 -11.38 -2.32
CA TYR A 420 18.22 -11.13 -1.62
C TYR A 420 17.48 -12.40 -1.18
N ASP A 421 18.21 -13.44 -0.78
CA ASP A 421 17.65 -14.70 -0.28
C ASP A 421 17.66 -14.81 1.26
N GLU A 422 17.99 -13.71 1.97
CA GLU A 422 18.07 -13.60 3.43
C GLU A 422 19.21 -14.40 4.07
N VAL A 423 20.16 -14.89 3.26
CA VAL A 423 21.31 -15.66 3.72
C VAL A 423 22.60 -15.10 3.14
N ILE A 424 23.55 -14.67 3.98
CA ILE A 424 24.88 -14.27 3.50
C ILE A 424 25.72 -15.53 3.28
N ASP A 425 25.96 -15.89 2.02
CA ASP A 425 26.70 -17.07 1.68
C ASP A 425 27.60 -16.95 0.42
N ILE A 426 28.02 -18.11 -0.10
CA ILE A 426 28.89 -18.15 -1.27
C ILE A 426 28.23 -17.64 -2.56
N TYR A 427 26.90 -17.61 -2.64
CA TYR A 427 26.20 -17.12 -3.84
C TYR A 427 26.30 -15.60 -3.93
N ASP A 428 26.26 -14.87 -2.80
CA ASP A 428 26.51 -13.43 -2.75
C ASP A 428 27.93 -13.09 -3.14
N LEU A 429 28.88 -13.87 -2.62
CA LEU A 429 30.29 -13.71 -3.00
C LEU A 429 30.51 -13.91 -4.50
N MET A 430 29.81 -14.86 -5.11
CA MET A 430 29.89 -15.08 -6.57
C MET A 430 29.38 -13.88 -7.36
N LEU A 431 28.27 -13.28 -6.93
CA LEU A 431 27.71 -12.07 -7.56
C LEU A 431 28.70 -10.91 -7.49
N LEU A 432 29.32 -10.70 -6.32
CA LEU A 432 30.30 -9.62 -6.15
C LEU A 432 31.58 -9.88 -6.95
N VAL A 433 32.00 -11.14 -7.11
CA VAL A 433 33.13 -11.51 -7.98
C VAL A 433 32.81 -11.22 -9.43
N ASP A 434 31.64 -11.61 -9.92
CA ASP A 434 31.22 -11.38 -11.30
C ASP A 434 31.15 -9.89 -11.62
N PHE A 435 30.61 -9.07 -10.70
CA PHE A 435 30.60 -7.63 -10.81
C PHE A 435 32.03 -7.05 -10.92
N ASN A 436 32.95 -7.44 -10.04
CA ASN A 436 34.33 -6.96 -10.06
C ASN A 436 35.11 -7.41 -11.31
N LEU A 437 34.69 -8.49 -11.96
CA LEU A 437 35.27 -8.96 -13.21
C LEU A 437 34.66 -8.28 -14.45
N GLY A 438 33.63 -7.42 -14.26
CA GLY A 438 32.97 -6.72 -15.36
C GLY A 438 32.04 -7.59 -16.19
N TYR A 439 31.61 -8.74 -15.67
CA TYR A 439 30.49 -9.48 -16.24
C TYR A 439 29.22 -8.69 -15.98
N GLU A 440 28.48 -8.36 -17.03
CA GLU A 440 27.24 -7.58 -16.91
C GLU A 440 26.30 -8.23 -15.91
N GLY A 441 26.13 -7.50 -14.87
CA GLY A 441 25.09 -7.75 -14.16
C GLY A 441 24.51 -7.85 -13.00
N GLN A 442 24.40 -7.95 -12.04
CA GLN A 442 23.39 -8.32 -11.02
C GLN A 442 23.71 -7.88 -9.58
N VAL A 443 24.71 -7.07 -9.40
CA VAL A 443 24.99 -6.44 -8.09
C VAL A 443 24.68 -4.95 -8.23
N ASN A 444 23.71 -4.48 -7.47
CA ASN A 444 23.53 -3.06 -7.30
C ASN A 444 24.82 -2.50 -6.67
N PRO A 445 25.53 -1.56 -7.32
CA PRO A 445 26.79 -1.02 -6.81
C PRO A 445 26.68 -0.47 -5.39
N PHE A 446 25.52 0.04 -5.04
CA PHE A 446 25.23 0.58 -3.71
C PHE A 446 25.29 -0.50 -2.59
N PHE A 447 24.94 -1.76 -2.89
CA PHE A 447 24.99 -2.88 -1.93
C PHE A 447 26.26 -3.71 -2.04
N GLY A 448 27.04 -3.49 -3.08
CA GLY A 448 28.34 -4.11 -3.23
C GLY A 448 29.46 -3.44 -2.44
N ASP A 449 29.25 -2.21 -1.96
CA ASP A 449 30.20 -1.46 -1.10
C ASP A 449 30.01 -1.89 0.36
N ILE A 450 30.49 -3.08 0.70
CA ILE A 450 30.34 -3.71 2.01
C ILE A 450 31.23 -3.07 3.08
N ASN A 451 32.32 -2.42 2.65
CA ASN A 451 33.23 -1.76 3.57
C ASN A 451 32.90 -0.26 3.77
N GLY A 452 31.92 0.29 3.05
CA GLY A 452 31.45 1.66 3.18
C GLY A 452 32.44 2.72 2.65
N ASP A 453 33.38 2.36 1.74
CA ASP A 453 34.40 3.29 1.25
C ASP A 453 33.96 4.07 -0.01
N GLY A 454 32.76 3.84 -0.52
CA GLY A 454 32.16 4.47 -1.70
C GLY A 454 32.55 3.82 -3.04
N MET A 455 33.21 2.67 -3.01
CA MET A 455 33.67 1.97 -4.23
C MET A 455 33.49 0.47 -4.12
N VAL A 456 32.75 -0.14 -5.01
CA VAL A 456 32.66 -1.61 -5.08
C VAL A 456 33.91 -2.17 -5.74
N ASN A 457 34.73 -2.89 -4.98
CA ASN A 457 36.01 -3.41 -5.44
C ASN A 457 36.44 -4.68 -4.68
N VAL A 458 37.71 -5.10 -4.84
CA VAL A 458 38.23 -6.31 -4.18
C VAL A 458 38.25 -6.22 -2.64
N MET A 459 38.20 -5.02 -2.08
CA MET A 459 38.17 -4.86 -0.62
C MET A 459 36.83 -5.33 -0.05
N ASP A 460 35.74 -5.11 -0.79
CA ASP A 460 34.39 -5.57 -0.42
C ASP A 460 34.27 -7.09 -0.48
N LEU A 461 34.93 -7.73 -1.47
CA LEU A 461 35.06 -9.18 -1.50
C LEU A 461 35.72 -9.72 -0.22
N ILE A 462 36.74 -9.03 0.29
CA ILE A 462 37.42 -9.42 1.55
C ILE A 462 36.48 -9.25 2.72
N SER A 463 35.73 -8.15 2.78
CA SER A 463 34.73 -7.87 3.83
C SER A 463 33.64 -8.94 3.81
N LEU A 464 33.07 -9.27 2.64
CA LEU A 464 32.07 -10.30 2.49
C LEU A 464 32.57 -11.70 2.91
N ILE A 465 33.78 -12.06 2.52
CA ILE A 465 34.41 -13.32 2.96
C ILE A 465 34.53 -13.37 4.48
N GLN A 466 34.90 -12.26 5.12
CA GLN A 466 35.00 -12.18 6.59
C GLN A 466 33.66 -12.38 7.26
N MET A 467 32.59 -11.78 6.72
CA MET A 467 31.22 -11.96 7.19
C MET A 467 30.77 -13.44 7.07
N ILE A 468 30.93 -14.05 5.90
CA ILE A 468 30.59 -15.47 5.65
C ILE A 468 31.36 -16.40 6.59
N MET A 469 32.62 -16.08 6.92
CA MET A 469 33.45 -16.87 7.82
C MET A 469 33.21 -16.59 9.31
N GLY A 470 32.30 -15.64 9.64
CA GLY A 470 31.98 -15.27 11.03
C GLY A 470 33.09 -14.50 11.75
N TYR A 471 34.00 -13.86 11.02
CA TYR A 471 34.97 -12.94 11.59
C TYR A 471 34.32 -11.55 11.74
N ASN A 472 33.61 -11.33 12.84
CA ASN A 472 33.14 -9.98 13.19
C ASN A 472 34.34 -9.08 13.46
N GLN A 473 34.39 -7.91 12.82
CA GLN A 473 35.30 -6.84 13.25
C GLN A 473 34.85 -6.36 14.62
N GLU A 474 35.75 -6.48 15.64
CA GLU A 474 35.57 -5.84 16.93
C GLU A 474 35.76 -4.31 16.82
#